data_a77442a83757acb82d157ec86002dbb8
#
_entry.id   a77442a83757acb82d157ec86002dbb8
#
_cell.length_a   1.000
_cell.length_b   1.000
_cell.length_c   1.000
_cell.angle_alpha   90.00
_cell.angle_beta   90.00
_cell.angle_gamma   90.00
#
_symmetry.space_group_name_H-M   'P 1'
#
loop_
_entity.id
_entity.type
_entity.pdbx_description
1 polymer ?
#
loop_
_entity_poly.entity_id
_entity_poly.type
_entity_poly.pdbx_seq_one_letter_code
_entity_poly.pdbx_strand_id
1 'polypeptide(L)'
;LTTFGVTRNDQHASVMGFNDSPTANWIWAAALAGAAATSLRADPATPLQTVVIQGVLAPPLASRFQLTDRNTLLYDGISTFLVGADGSVAIENLITTYQKNAFGTPDNSYLQVETLFTLAFVLRYLKGIVTSKYARVKLADNSARLAPGSNVVTPNMIRADLIAAYRTLEDNGVVQNGDAFKSGLIVQRNSQNPNRVDILWPGTLINQLRIFALLAQFRLQ
;
A
#
# COMPACT_ATOMS: atom_id res chain seq x y z
N LEU A 1 24.61 0.86 -7.68
CA LEU A 1 23.20 0.84 -7.24
C LEU A 1 23.08 0.45 -5.77
N THR A 2 23.66 -0.67 -5.35
CA THR A 2 23.63 -1.15 -3.95
C THR A 2 24.15 -0.09 -2.98
N THR A 3 25.31 0.49 -3.25
CA THR A 3 25.89 1.59 -2.44
C THR A 3 24.94 2.77 -2.31
N PHE A 4 24.20 3.10 -3.38
CA PHE A 4 23.21 4.16 -3.34
C PHE A 4 21.97 3.75 -2.53
N GLY A 5 21.49 2.53 -2.70
CA GLY A 5 20.31 2.02 -2.02
C GLY A 5 20.46 2.06 -0.49
N VAL A 6 21.57 1.52 0.04
CA VAL A 6 21.82 1.46 1.49
C VAL A 6 22.00 2.85 2.15
N THR A 7 22.22 3.90 1.37
CA THR A 7 22.30 5.29 1.90
C THR A 7 20.95 5.97 2.01
N ARG A 8 19.89 5.37 1.45
CA ARG A 8 18.54 5.94 1.46
C ARG A 8 17.62 5.15 2.39
N ASN A 9 16.70 5.87 3.01
CA ASN A 9 15.65 5.29 3.82
C ASN A 9 14.42 6.21 3.76
N ASP A 10 13.69 6.14 2.64
CA ASP A 10 12.59 7.05 2.35
C ASP A 10 11.39 6.28 1.77
N GLN A 11 10.28 6.31 2.46
CA GLN A 11 9.03 5.67 2.05
C GLN A 11 8.34 6.35 0.86
N HIS A 12 8.75 7.57 0.51
CA HIS A 12 8.18 8.34 -0.61
C HIS A 12 9.04 8.31 -1.87
N ALA A 13 10.14 7.56 -1.85
CA ALA A 13 11.05 7.43 -2.98
C ALA A 13 11.18 5.97 -3.40
N SER A 14 10.99 5.71 -4.69
CA SER A 14 11.28 4.42 -5.34
C SER A 14 12.37 4.62 -6.36
N VAL A 15 13.31 3.70 -6.41
CA VAL A 15 14.43 3.71 -7.36
C VAL A 15 14.45 2.37 -8.07
N MET A 16 14.43 2.40 -9.41
CA MET A 16 14.64 1.20 -10.23
C MET A 16 15.97 1.32 -10.95
N GLY A 17 16.82 0.33 -10.77
CA GLY A 17 18.13 0.28 -11.39
C GLY A 17 18.10 -0.50 -12.69
N PHE A 18 18.91 -0.09 -13.65
CA PHE A 18 19.22 -0.83 -14.86
C PHE A 18 20.69 -0.60 -15.28
N ASN A 19 21.18 -1.43 -16.20
CA ASN A 19 22.51 -1.35 -16.74
C ASN A 19 22.42 -1.34 -18.28
N ASP A 20 23.12 -0.39 -18.92
CA ASP A 20 23.24 -0.27 -20.38
C ASP A 20 21.92 -0.24 -21.19
N SER A 21 20.82 0.21 -20.62
CA SER A 21 19.62 0.43 -21.42
C SER A 21 19.85 1.58 -22.43
N PRO A 22 19.43 1.40 -23.71
CA PRO A 22 19.50 2.48 -24.70
C PRO A 22 18.53 3.61 -24.42
N THR A 23 17.56 3.40 -23.53
CA THR A 23 16.59 4.43 -23.12
C THR A 23 17.14 5.25 -21.97
N ALA A 24 17.04 6.56 -22.06
CA ALA A 24 17.52 7.49 -21.04
C ALA A 24 16.82 7.30 -19.70
N ASN A 25 17.51 7.52 -18.57
CA ASN A 25 17.02 7.27 -17.22
C ASN A 25 15.77 8.06 -16.85
N TRP A 26 15.61 9.29 -17.34
CA TRP A 26 14.40 10.11 -17.09
C TRP A 26 13.17 9.56 -17.84
N ILE A 27 13.36 8.94 -19.02
CA ILE A 27 12.28 8.23 -19.73
C ILE A 27 11.87 6.99 -18.97
N TRP A 28 12.84 6.23 -18.44
CA TRP A 28 12.56 5.09 -17.56
C TRP A 28 11.74 5.51 -16.34
N ALA A 29 12.14 6.58 -15.66
CA ALA A 29 11.43 7.08 -14.49
C ALA A 29 9.98 7.49 -14.81
N ALA A 30 9.78 8.21 -15.94
CA ALA A 30 8.45 8.63 -16.37
C ALA A 30 7.57 7.45 -16.79
N ALA A 31 8.13 6.49 -17.54
CA ALA A 31 7.42 5.29 -17.99
C ALA A 31 7.02 4.39 -16.80
N LEU A 32 7.94 4.15 -15.87
CA LEU A 32 7.67 3.40 -14.65
C LEU A 32 6.57 4.08 -13.80
N ALA A 33 6.67 5.39 -13.60
CA ALA A 33 5.68 6.15 -12.84
C ALA A 33 4.30 6.10 -13.52
N GLY A 34 4.24 6.22 -14.85
CA GLY A 34 2.99 6.12 -15.61
C GLY A 34 2.35 4.74 -15.53
N ALA A 35 3.15 3.67 -15.68
CA ALA A 35 2.70 2.28 -15.58
C ALA A 35 2.16 1.97 -14.18
N ALA A 36 2.92 2.34 -13.13
CA ALA A 36 2.52 2.15 -11.74
C ALA A 36 1.27 2.97 -11.40
N ALA A 37 1.21 4.26 -11.78
CA ALA A 37 0.08 5.13 -11.49
C ALA A 37 -1.22 4.64 -12.12
N THR A 38 -1.17 4.07 -13.32
CA THR A 38 -2.35 3.52 -14.01
C THR A 38 -2.94 2.35 -13.24
N SER A 39 -2.10 1.40 -12.80
CA SER A 39 -2.54 0.25 -12.01
C SER A 39 -3.03 0.64 -10.62
N LEU A 40 -2.26 1.46 -9.89
CA LEU A 40 -2.58 1.90 -8.53
C LEU A 40 -3.84 2.78 -8.46
N ARG A 41 -4.16 3.49 -9.56
CA ARG A 41 -5.40 4.26 -9.66
C ARG A 41 -6.62 3.36 -9.84
N ALA A 42 -6.47 2.26 -10.57
CA ALA A 42 -7.53 1.29 -10.79
C ALA A 42 -7.82 0.50 -9.52
N ASP A 43 -6.77 -0.08 -8.92
CA ASP A 43 -6.83 -0.80 -7.65
C ASP A 43 -5.46 -0.73 -6.95
N PRO A 44 -5.32 0.04 -5.86
CA PRO A 44 -4.05 0.19 -5.17
C PRO A 44 -3.58 -1.06 -4.43
N ALA A 45 -4.46 -2.04 -4.21
CA ALA A 45 -4.13 -3.28 -3.51
C ALA A 45 -3.60 -4.37 -4.45
N THR A 46 -3.82 -4.24 -5.76
CA THR A 46 -3.33 -5.19 -6.76
C THR A 46 -1.81 -5.06 -6.93
N PRO A 47 -1.04 -6.18 -6.89
CA PRO A 47 0.40 -6.16 -7.11
C PRO A 47 0.78 -5.53 -8.46
N LEU A 48 1.82 -4.69 -8.44
CA LEU A 48 2.40 -4.11 -9.66
C LEU A 48 3.28 -5.11 -10.45
N GLN A 49 3.52 -6.27 -9.91
CA GLN A 49 4.23 -7.35 -10.56
C GLN A 49 3.62 -7.65 -11.93
N THR A 50 4.46 -7.83 -12.95
CA THR A 50 4.09 -8.08 -14.35
C THR A 50 3.50 -6.89 -15.14
N VAL A 51 3.31 -5.74 -14.53
CA VAL A 51 2.87 -4.54 -15.25
C VAL A 51 3.97 -4.10 -16.22
N VAL A 52 3.63 -4.00 -17.50
CA VAL A 52 4.59 -3.65 -18.56
C VAL A 52 4.91 -2.16 -18.51
N ILE A 53 6.20 -1.84 -18.54
CA ILE A 53 6.73 -0.47 -18.60
C ILE A 53 6.83 -0.07 -20.08
N GLN A 54 5.82 0.60 -20.58
CA GLN A 54 5.77 1.00 -21.99
C GLN A 54 6.77 2.12 -22.32
N GLY A 55 7.34 2.08 -23.52
CA GLY A 55 8.20 3.16 -24.01
C GLY A 55 9.66 3.08 -23.58
N VAL A 56 10.07 1.97 -22.93
CA VAL A 56 11.47 1.71 -22.59
C VAL A 56 11.99 0.52 -23.39
N LEU A 57 13.27 0.54 -23.72
CA LEU A 57 13.97 -0.55 -24.37
C LEU A 57 14.76 -1.38 -23.34
N ALA A 58 14.66 -2.68 -23.45
CA ALA A 58 15.38 -3.60 -22.58
C ALA A 58 16.91 -3.43 -22.73
N PRO A 59 17.67 -3.56 -21.63
CA PRO A 59 19.11 -3.69 -21.70
C PRO A 59 19.54 -4.89 -22.57
N PRO A 60 20.74 -4.84 -23.20
CA PRO A 60 21.33 -6.00 -23.85
C PRO A 60 21.38 -7.21 -22.91
N LEU A 61 21.27 -8.42 -23.45
CA LEU A 61 21.19 -9.65 -22.63
C LEU A 61 22.35 -9.77 -21.63
N ALA A 62 23.58 -9.43 -22.07
CA ALA A 62 24.78 -9.50 -21.24
C ALA A 62 24.79 -8.49 -20.07
N SER A 63 23.99 -7.43 -20.17
CA SER A 63 23.91 -6.35 -19.14
C SER A 63 22.70 -6.48 -18.21
N ARG A 64 21.86 -7.52 -18.39
CA ARG A 64 20.69 -7.77 -17.55
C ARG A 64 21.11 -8.35 -16.21
N PHE A 65 20.48 -7.85 -15.15
CA PHE A 65 20.69 -8.39 -13.81
C PHE A 65 20.21 -9.83 -13.68
N GLN A 66 21.06 -10.69 -13.16
CA GLN A 66 20.71 -12.07 -12.82
C GLN A 66 19.82 -12.11 -11.57
N LEU A 67 19.24 -13.27 -11.27
CA LEU A 67 18.37 -13.43 -10.10
C LEU A 67 19.06 -13.01 -8.80
N THR A 68 20.32 -13.38 -8.63
CA THR A 68 21.13 -13.01 -7.45
C THR A 68 21.33 -11.51 -7.33
N ASP A 69 21.59 -10.82 -8.46
CA ASP A 69 21.78 -9.37 -8.48
C ASP A 69 20.46 -8.65 -8.10
N ARG A 70 19.35 -9.08 -8.70
CA ARG A 70 18.03 -8.52 -8.41
C ARG A 70 17.63 -8.71 -6.94
N ASN A 71 17.93 -9.90 -6.39
CA ASN A 71 17.68 -10.16 -4.98
C ASN A 71 18.50 -9.22 -4.08
N THR A 72 19.78 -9.02 -4.37
CA THR A 72 20.62 -8.05 -3.63
C THR A 72 20.07 -6.63 -3.75
N LEU A 73 19.66 -6.20 -4.94
CA LEU A 73 19.07 -4.89 -5.17
C LEU A 73 17.81 -4.67 -4.32
N LEU A 74 16.92 -5.68 -4.26
CA LEU A 74 15.72 -5.61 -3.45
C LEU A 74 16.01 -5.48 -1.95
N TYR A 75 17.04 -6.17 -1.44
CA TYR A 75 17.48 -6.01 -0.05
C TYR A 75 18.07 -4.62 0.23
N ASP A 76 18.61 -3.96 -0.79
CA ASP A 76 19.17 -2.62 -0.72
C ASP A 76 18.14 -1.50 -1.04
N GLY A 77 16.83 -1.82 -1.11
CA GLY A 77 15.78 -0.84 -1.38
C GLY A 77 15.70 -0.37 -2.84
N ILE A 78 16.18 -1.17 -3.78
CA ILE A 78 16.15 -0.88 -5.22
C ILE A 78 15.15 -1.80 -5.90
N SER A 79 14.18 -1.22 -6.58
CA SER A 79 13.16 -1.93 -7.36
C SER A 79 13.77 -2.63 -8.58
N THR A 80 13.14 -3.71 -9.02
CA THR A 80 13.62 -4.55 -10.10
C THR A 80 12.58 -4.76 -11.19
N PHE A 81 13.06 -5.11 -12.38
CA PHE A 81 12.24 -5.45 -13.55
C PHE A 81 12.69 -6.77 -14.18
N LEU A 82 11.82 -7.35 -14.96
CA LEU A 82 12.08 -8.51 -15.80
C LEU A 82 11.95 -8.13 -17.27
N VAL A 83 12.65 -8.87 -18.12
CA VAL A 83 12.53 -8.76 -19.59
C VAL A 83 11.91 -10.05 -20.09
N GLY A 84 10.75 -9.93 -20.73
CA GLY A 84 10.05 -11.04 -21.36
C GLY A 84 10.79 -11.62 -22.58
N ALA A 85 10.35 -12.79 -23.03
CA ALA A 85 10.90 -13.42 -24.24
C ALA A 85 10.65 -12.58 -25.51
N ASP A 86 9.60 -11.78 -25.49
CA ASP A 86 9.22 -10.82 -26.52
C ASP A 86 10.01 -9.50 -26.46
N GLY A 87 10.91 -9.35 -25.49
CA GLY A 87 11.66 -8.13 -25.23
C GLY A 87 10.91 -7.06 -24.41
N SER A 88 9.66 -7.32 -24.00
CA SER A 88 8.93 -6.41 -23.13
C SER A 88 9.60 -6.27 -21.76
N VAL A 89 9.56 -5.08 -21.20
CA VAL A 89 10.06 -4.79 -19.84
C VAL A 89 8.88 -4.70 -18.89
N ALA A 90 8.88 -5.50 -17.84
CA ALA A 90 7.81 -5.52 -16.85
C ALA A 90 8.36 -5.36 -15.43
N ILE A 91 7.58 -4.74 -14.55
CA ILE A 91 7.90 -4.62 -13.13
C ILE A 91 8.01 -6.03 -12.53
N GLU A 92 9.10 -6.35 -11.86
CA GLU A 92 9.23 -7.52 -11.02
C GLU A 92 8.77 -7.22 -9.60
N ASN A 93 9.34 -6.18 -9.00
CA ASN A 93 8.90 -5.67 -7.69
C ASN A 93 9.20 -4.17 -7.58
N LEU A 94 8.16 -3.38 -7.34
CA LEU A 94 8.29 -1.95 -7.10
C LEU A 94 8.25 -1.68 -5.60
N ILE A 95 9.39 -1.29 -5.05
CA ILE A 95 9.58 -1.02 -3.63
C ILE A 95 10.03 0.42 -3.40
N THR A 96 9.82 0.89 -2.20
CA THR A 96 10.42 2.15 -1.73
C THR A 96 11.85 1.92 -1.27
N THR A 97 12.58 2.99 -0.99
CA THR A 97 13.91 2.88 -0.37
C THR A 97 13.84 2.68 1.15
N TYR A 98 12.63 2.53 1.72
CA TYR A 98 12.44 2.35 3.17
C TYR A 98 12.89 0.96 3.62
N GLN A 99 13.79 0.92 4.57
CA GLN A 99 14.39 -0.32 5.11
C GLN A 99 14.43 -0.35 6.63
N LYS A 100 14.38 0.82 7.28
CA LYS A 100 14.54 0.95 8.73
C LYS A 100 13.53 1.94 9.30
N ASN A 101 13.04 1.65 10.49
CA ASN A 101 12.20 2.58 11.24
C ASN A 101 13.01 3.74 11.86
N ALA A 102 12.31 4.65 12.54
CA ALA A 102 12.93 5.80 13.19
C ALA A 102 13.99 5.46 14.27
N PHE A 103 14.00 4.22 14.75
CA PHE A 103 14.97 3.72 15.73
C PHE A 103 16.16 3.00 15.09
N GLY A 104 16.23 2.96 13.74
CA GLY A 104 17.30 2.27 13.01
C GLY A 104 17.12 0.74 12.91
N THR A 105 16.03 0.19 13.43
CA THR A 105 15.73 -1.24 13.36
C THR A 105 15.17 -1.59 11.98
N PRO A 106 15.57 -2.73 11.38
CA PRO A 106 14.98 -3.21 10.11
C PRO A 106 13.47 -3.25 10.18
N ASP A 107 12.81 -2.67 9.19
CA ASP A 107 11.37 -2.56 9.09
C ASP A 107 10.92 -2.56 7.62
N ASN A 108 9.90 -3.32 7.30
CA ASN A 108 9.35 -3.44 5.95
C ASN A 108 7.93 -2.87 5.82
N SER A 109 7.42 -2.18 6.85
CA SER A 109 6.03 -1.69 6.89
C SER A 109 5.67 -0.79 5.71
N TYR A 110 6.64 -0.02 5.21
CA TYR A 110 6.45 0.88 4.07
C TYR A 110 7.32 0.50 2.86
N LEU A 111 7.79 -0.74 2.81
CA LEU A 111 8.64 -1.22 1.72
C LEU A 111 7.88 -1.30 0.39
N GLN A 112 6.69 -1.87 0.40
CA GLN A 112 5.92 -2.09 -0.82
C GLN A 112 5.12 -0.83 -1.21
N VAL A 113 5.25 -0.40 -2.45
CA VAL A 113 4.55 0.80 -2.96
C VAL A 113 3.04 0.61 -2.88
N GLU A 114 2.53 -0.56 -3.22
CA GLU A 114 1.09 -0.87 -3.15
C GLU A 114 0.54 -0.73 -1.73
N THR A 115 1.30 -1.14 -0.70
CA THR A 115 0.90 -0.99 0.71
C THR A 115 0.67 0.48 1.07
N LEU A 116 1.58 1.37 0.63
CA LEU A 116 1.43 2.81 0.86
C LEU A 116 0.22 3.40 0.15
N PHE A 117 0.00 3.02 -1.12
CA PHE A 117 -1.14 3.52 -1.88
C PHE A 117 -2.46 2.96 -1.37
N THR A 118 -2.50 1.70 -0.94
CA THR A 118 -3.66 1.10 -0.26
C THR A 118 -3.99 1.82 1.03
N LEU A 119 -2.98 2.08 1.87
CA LEU A 119 -3.16 2.86 3.10
C LEU A 119 -3.68 4.29 2.79
N ALA A 120 -3.09 4.96 1.80
CA ALA A 120 -3.52 6.29 1.39
C ALA A 120 -4.97 6.29 0.84
N PHE A 121 -5.37 5.23 0.13
CA PHE A 121 -6.75 5.04 -0.31
C PHE A 121 -7.70 4.90 0.88
N VAL A 122 -7.39 4.03 1.84
CA VAL A 122 -8.18 3.83 3.06
C VAL A 122 -8.33 5.15 3.84
N LEU A 123 -7.24 5.88 4.05
CA LEU A 123 -7.28 7.16 4.78
C LEU A 123 -8.14 8.21 4.06
N ARG A 124 -8.05 8.29 2.73
CA ARG A 124 -8.91 9.19 1.94
C ARG A 124 -10.37 8.78 2.01
N TYR A 125 -10.67 7.49 1.95
CA TYR A 125 -12.02 6.95 2.08
C TYR A 125 -12.63 7.30 3.45
N LEU A 126 -11.90 7.05 4.54
CA LEU A 126 -12.32 7.41 5.90
C LEU A 126 -12.51 8.92 6.07
N LYS A 127 -11.59 9.74 5.53
CA LYS A 127 -11.73 11.20 5.51
C LYS A 127 -13.01 11.61 4.77
N GLY A 128 -13.33 10.98 3.65
CA GLY A 128 -14.57 11.22 2.89
C GLY A 128 -15.82 10.98 3.75
N ILE A 129 -15.86 9.86 4.48
CA ILE A 129 -16.97 9.54 5.39
C ILE A 129 -17.11 10.60 6.49
N VAL A 130 -16.00 10.94 7.15
CA VAL A 130 -16.00 11.94 8.22
C VAL A 130 -16.49 13.29 7.72
N THR A 131 -15.99 13.76 6.58
CA THR A 131 -16.37 15.06 6.04
C THR A 131 -17.82 15.09 5.53
N SER A 132 -18.32 14.01 4.96
CA SER A 132 -19.70 13.96 4.45
C SER A 132 -20.74 13.82 5.56
N LYS A 133 -20.47 12.99 6.57
CA LYS A 133 -21.43 12.69 7.63
C LYS A 133 -21.35 13.63 8.83
N TYR A 134 -20.13 14.08 9.20
CA TYR A 134 -19.89 14.72 10.49
C TYR A 134 -19.42 16.17 10.41
N ALA A 135 -19.38 16.78 9.23
CA ALA A 135 -18.89 18.16 9.08
C ALA A 135 -19.67 19.21 9.90
N ARG A 136 -20.97 18.99 10.14
CA ARG A 136 -21.86 19.97 10.80
C ARG A 136 -22.79 19.30 11.80
N VAL A 137 -22.27 18.48 12.68
CA VAL A 137 -23.05 17.77 13.72
C VAL A 137 -22.62 18.20 15.12
N LYS A 138 -23.53 18.07 16.07
CA LYS A 138 -23.24 18.23 17.50
C LYS A 138 -22.73 16.91 18.06
N LEU A 139 -21.86 16.96 19.05
CA LEU A 139 -21.30 15.79 19.72
C LEU A 139 -21.93 15.64 21.10
N ALA A 140 -22.50 14.46 21.36
CA ALA A 140 -23.03 14.09 22.67
C ALA A 140 -22.34 12.82 23.20
N ASP A 141 -22.49 12.57 24.49
CA ASP A 141 -22.04 11.34 25.13
C ASP A 141 -22.94 10.15 24.76
N ASN A 142 -22.44 8.94 24.88
CA ASN A 142 -23.18 7.72 24.53
C ASN A 142 -24.46 7.52 25.38
N SER A 143 -24.55 8.13 26.57
CA SER A 143 -25.71 8.09 27.47
C SER A 143 -26.79 9.14 27.14
N ALA A 144 -26.54 10.03 26.18
CA ALA A 144 -27.45 11.11 25.85
C ALA A 144 -28.76 10.59 25.25
N ARG A 145 -29.91 11.14 25.69
CA ARG A 145 -31.21 10.92 25.04
C ARG A 145 -31.29 11.79 23.80
N LEU A 146 -31.36 11.15 22.64
CA LEU A 146 -31.47 11.83 21.36
C LEU A 146 -32.83 11.60 20.73
N ALA A 147 -33.46 12.67 20.25
CA ALA A 147 -34.66 12.55 19.43
C ALA A 147 -34.31 11.98 18.04
N PRO A 148 -35.15 11.14 17.42
CA PRO A 148 -34.98 10.71 16.07
C PRO A 148 -34.80 11.87 15.09
N GLY A 149 -33.79 11.80 14.21
CA GLY A 149 -33.49 12.87 13.23
C GLY A 149 -32.76 14.09 13.81
N SER A 150 -32.36 14.07 15.09
CA SER A 150 -31.55 15.15 15.66
C SER A 150 -30.17 15.18 15.00
N ASN A 151 -29.63 16.39 14.73
CA ASN A 151 -28.30 16.60 14.18
C ASN A 151 -27.22 16.48 15.29
N VAL A 152 -27.19 15.31 15.95
CA VAL A 152 -26.31 14.99 17.06
C VAL A 152 -25.71 13.59 16.82
N VAL A 153 -24.42 13.43 17.08
CA VAL A 153 -23.71 12.16 16.97
C VAL A 153 -23.08 11.78 18.31
N THR A 154 -22.97 10.48 18.55
CA THR A 154 -22.24 9.93 19.70
C THR A 154 -21.06 9.10 19.24
N PRO A 155 -20.04 8.84 20.09
CA PRO A 155 -18.93 7.95 19.76
C PRO A 155 -19.39 6.56 19.28
N ASN A 156 -20.46 5.98 19.85
CA ASN A 156 -21.01 4.71 19.41
C ASN A 156 -21.61 4.74 18.00
N MET A 157 -22.23 5.86 17.59
CA MET A 157 -22.71 6.02 16.21
C MET A 157 -21.55 6.09 15.23
N ILE A 158 -20.50 6.87 15.56
CA ILE A 158 -19.27 6.92 14.75
C ILE A 158 -18.62 5.53 14.65
N ARG A 159 -18.58 4.80 15.77
CA ARG A 159 -18.04 3.44 15.79
C ARG A 159 -18.82 2.50 14.84
N ALA A 160 -20.13 2.56 14.84
CA ALA A 160 -20.97 1.76 13.95
C ALA A 160 -20.73 2.10 12.47
N ASP A 161 -20.61 3.38 12.14
CA ASP A 161 -20.31 3.83 10.77
C ASP A 161 -18.93 3.40 10.31
N LEU A 162 -17.92 3.42 11.18
CA LEU A 162 -16.57 2.95 10.86
C LEU A 162 -16.52 1.43 10.65
N ILE A 163 -17.32 0.66 11.41
CA ILE A 163 -17.44 -0.79 11.19
C ILE A 163 -18.12 -1.06 9.84
N ALA A 164 -19.17 -0.32 9.49
CA ALA A 164 -19.83 -0.45 8.20
C ALA A 164 -18.86 -0.07 7.04
N ALA A 165 -18.10 1.00 7.20
CA ALA A 165 -17.08 1.42 6.25
C ALA A 165 -15.98 0.36 6.06
N TYR A 166 -15.54 -0.26 7.16
CA TYR A 166 -14.53 -1.32 7.09
C TYR A 166 -15.04 -2.53 6.32
N ARG A 167 -16.29 -2.95 6.53
CA ARG A 167 -16.92 -4.04 5.76
C ARG A 167 -16.94 -3.75 4.26
N THR A 168 -17.29 -2.52 3.88
CA THR A 168 -17.24 -2.11 2.46
C THR A 168 -15.82 -2.21 1.89
N LEU A 169 -14.80 -1.82 2.65
CA LEU A 169 -13.41 -1.97 2.23
C LEU A 169 -12.97 -3.43 2.16
N GLU A 170 -13.47 -4.29 3.07
CA GLU A 170 -13.21 -5.72 3.08
C GLU A 170 -13.88 -6.43 1.89
N ASP A 171 -15.14 -6.10 1.60
CA ASP A 171 -15.89 -6.61 0.43
C ASP A 171 -15.20 -6.22 -0.90
N ASN A 172 -14.52 -5.07 -0.93
CA ASN A 172 -13.72 -4.60 -2.07
C ASN A 172 -12.29 -5.15 -2.09
N GLY A 173 -11.90 -6.02 -1.14
CA GLY A 173 -10.58 -6.62 -1.10
C GLY A 173 -9.44 -5.66 -0.75
N VAL A 174 -9.71 -4.54 -0.07
CA VAL A 174 -8.72 -3.53 0.32
C VAL A 174 -8.16 -3.82 1.72
N VAL A 175 -9.00 -4.34 2.60
CA VAL A 175 -8.65 -4.72 3.98
C VAL A 175 -9.14 -6.13 4.27
N GLN A 176 -8.74 -6.69 5.41
CA GLN A 176 -9.12 -8.04 5.85
C GLN A 176 -9.30 -8.08 7.38
N ASN A 177 -9.80 -9.19 7.91
CA ASN A 177 -9.95 -9.44 9.35
C ASN A 177 -10.96 -8.50 10.04
N GLY A 178 -12.15 -8.31 9.45
CA GLY A 178 -13.19 -7.42 9.95
C GLY A 178 -13.62 -7.65 11.39
N ASP A 179 -13.65 -8.91 11.88
CA ASP A 179 -13.98 -9.22 13.28
C ASP A 179 -12.90 -8.74 14.26
N ALA A 180 -11.63 -8.91 13.90
CA ALA A 180 -10.51 -8.39 14.70
C ALA A 180 -10.54 -6.85 14.71
N PHE A 181 -10.79 -6.23 13.57
CA PHE A 181 -11.00 -4.78 13.48
C PHE A 181 -12.11 -4.31 14.41
N LYS A 182 -13.30 -4.90 14.31
CA LYS A 182 -14.46 -4.56 15.15
C LYS A 182 -14.16 -4.67 16.66
N SER A 183 -13.39 -5.68 17.04
CA SER A 183 -13.01 -5.92 18.44
C SER A 183 -12.01 -4.89 18.95
N GLY A 184 -11.03 -4.51 18.12
CA GLY A 184 -9.96 -3.58 18.49
C GLY A 184 -10.29 -2.09 18.25
N LEU A 185 -11.40 -1.77 17.55
CA LEU A 185 -11.77 -0.38 17.25
C LEU A 185 -12.19 0.36 18.52
N ILE A 186 -11.46 1.41 18.85
CA ILE A 186 -11.77 2.31 19.96
C ILE A 186 -12.22 3.65 19.41
N VAL A 187 -13.40 4.10 19.84
CA VAL A 187 -13.94 5.42 19.52
C VAL A 187 -14.43 6.05 20.81
N GLN A 188 -13.82 7.15 21.22
CA GLN A 188 -14.12 7.78 22.50
C GLN A 188 -14.04 9.30 22.40
N ARG A 189 -14.86 9.98 23.20
CA ARG A 189 -14.75 11.43 23.36
C ARG A 189 -13.48 11.74 24.14
N ASN A 190 -12.74 12.76 23.70
CA ASN A 190 -11.54 13.18 24.40
C ASN A 190 -11.87 13.77 25.76
N SER A 191 -11.13 13.36 26.80
CA SER A 191 -11.38 13.81 28.18
C SER A 191 -11.00 15.27 28.44
N GLN A 192 -10.06 15.82 27.68
CA GLN A 192 -9.57 17.20 27.84
C GLN A 192 -10.25 18.17 26.86
N ASN A 193 -10.73 17.68 25.72
CA ASN A 193 -11.43 18.49 24.73
C ASN A 193 -12.79 17.87 24.42
N PRO A 194 -13.90 18.39 24.97
CA PRO A 194 -15.22 17.80 24.76
C PRO A 194 -15.76 17.92 23.33
N ASN A 195 -15.09 18.68 22.45
CA ASN A 195 -15.44 18.82 21.04
C ASN A 195 -14.63 17.89 20.13
N ARG A 196 -13.87 16.94 20.72
CA ARG A 196 -12.99 16.01 19.99
C ARG A 196 -13.37 14.55 20.25
N VAL A 197 -13.34 13.74 19.19
CA VAL A 197 -13.43 12.29 19.27
C VAL A 197 -12.07 11.71 18.86
N ASP A 198 -11.53 10.84 19.68
CA ASP A 198 -10.31 10.09 19.40
C ASP A 198 -10.68 8.69 18.89
N ILE A 199 -9.99 8.26 17.83
CA ILE A 199 -10.24 6.99 17.17
C ILE A 199 -8.92 6.23 17.06
N LEU A 200 -8.86 5.01 17.61
CA LEU A 200 -7.83 4.04 17.29
C LEU A 200 -8.41 3.08 16.24
N TRP A 201 -7.84 3.12 15.04
CA TRP A 201 -8.25 2.32 13.89
C TRP A 201 -7.27 1.15 13.67
N PRO A 202 -7.55 -0.09 14.15
CA PRO A 202 -6.64 -1.23 14.08
C PRO A 202 -6.86 -2.05 12.79
N GLY A 203 -6.92 -1.41 11.64
CA GLY A 203 -7.19 -2.10 10.37
C GLY A 203 -6.00 -2.89 9.86
N THR A 204 -6.30 -4.01 9.21
CA THR A 204 -5.33 -4.85 8.51
C THR A 204 -5.54 -4.72 7.02
N LEU A 205 -4.53 -4.24 6.30
CA LEU A 205 -4.57 -4.17 4.83
C LEU A 205 -4.55 -5.57 4.23
N ILE A 206 -5.08 -5.72 3.01
CA ILE A 206 -5.00 -6.98 2.28
C ILE A 206 -3.55 -7.31 1.92
N ASN A 207 -3.20 -8.59 1.97
CA ASN A 207 -1.89 -9.06 1.51
C ASN A 207 -1.89 -9.32 0.01
N GLN A 208 -0.72 -9.22 -0.60
CA GLN A 208 -0.50 -9.44 -2.02
C GLN A 208 0.13 -10.82 -2.25
N LEU A 209 -0.40 -11.59 -3.20
CA LEU A 209 0.23 -12.84 -3.63
C LEU A 209 1.45 -12.52 -4.50
N ARG A 210 2.65 -12.67 -3.96
CA ARG A 210 3.89 -12.38 -4.66
C ARG A 210 4.66 -13.61 -5.08
N ILE A 211 4.54 -14.71 -4.33
CA ILE A 211 5.27 -15.94 -4.58
C ILE A 211 4.30 -17.10 -4.60
N PHE A 212 4.29 -17.84 -5.69
CA PHE A 212 3.58 -19.11 -5.82
C PHE A 212 4.60 -20.24 -5.80
N ALA A 213 4.66 -20.98 -4.69
CA ALA A 213 5.56 -22.12 -4.56
C ALA A 213 4.78 -23.44 -4.76
N LEU A 214 5.17 -24.21 -5.76
CA LEU A 214 4.56 -25.51 -6.07
C LEU A 214 5.62 -26.62 -5.98
N LEU A 215 5.35 -27.62 -5.13
CA LEU A 215 6.10 -28.88 -5.12
C LEU A 215 5.28 -29.95 -5.85
N ALA A 216 5.72 -30.32 -7.05
CA ALA A 216 5.10 -31.40 -7.81
C ALA A 216 5.81 -32.73 -7.53
N GLN A 217 5.06 -33.75 -7.13
CA GLN A 217 5.54 -35.14 -7.02
C GLN A 217 4.76 -36.01 -7.99
N PHE A 218 5.46 -36.80 -8.78
CA PHE A 218 4.84 -37.80 -9.66
C PHE A 218 5.44 -39.18 -9.42
N ARG A 219 4.66 -40.20 -9.67
CA ARG A 219 5.09 -41.60 -9.63
C ARG A 219 4.82 -42.21 -11.00
N LEU A 220 5.81 -42.94 -11.53
CA LEU A 220 5.61 -43.85 -12.65
C LEU A 220 5.09 -45.17 -12.09
N GLN A 221 4.02 -45.70 -12.65
CA GLN A 221 3.50 -47.03 -12.34
C GLN A 221 4.26 -48.06 -13.16
#